data_4219e994fd0f1c0f55d004ce81b24bb2
#
_entry.id   4219e994fd0f1c0f55d004ce81b24bb2
#
_cell.length_a   1.000
_cell.length_b   1.000
_cell.length_c   1.000
_cell.angle_alpha   90.00
_cell.angle_beta   90.00
_cell.angle_gamma   90.00
#
_symmetry.space_group_name_H-M   'P 1'
#
loop_
_entity.id
_entity.type
_entity.pdbx_description
1 polymer ?
#
loop_
_entity_poly.entity_id
_entity_poly.type
_entity_poly.pdbx_seq_one_letter_code
_entity_poly.pdbx_strand_id
1 'polypeptide(L)'
;MIIIMFDPVTGFTRADKGVKLMVLDENLIYEILSVVEEIPSGKVATYGQIARLIGRERNARLVGKVLSMSEYYGSYPCHRVVNHKGRLAPFFFEQGARLLEEGVQLLSNGCVDMKKYQWIP
;
A
#
# COMPACT_ATOMS: atom_id res chain seq x y z
N MET A 1 10.41 -2.29 17.54
CA MET A 1 10.54 -1.02 16.79
C MET A 1 11.64 -1.14 15.74
N ILE A 2 11.34 -0.72 14.55
CA ILE A 2 12.31 -0.73 13.45
C ILE A 2 12.70 0.71 13.14
N ILE A 3 14.00 0.97 13.10
CA ILE A 3 14.54 2.27 12.72
C ILE A 3 15.05 2.17 11.30
N ILE A 4 14.49 2.97 10.41
CA ILE A 4 14.87 2.99 9.01
C ILE A 4 15.41 4.37 8.67
N MET A 5 16.66 4.41 8.22
CA MET A 5 17.27 5.62 7.68
C MET A 5 17.05 5.61 6.18
N PHE A 6 16.20 6.52 5.72
CA PHE A 6 15.65 6.46 4.38
C PHE A 6 15.79 7.80 3.67
N ASP A 7 16.33 7.78 2.45
CA ASP A 7 16.35 8.95 1.58
C ASP A 7 15.06 8.93 0.74
N PRO A 8 14.15 9.89 0.94
CA PRO A 8 12.88 9.88 0.23
C PRO A 8 13.00 10.15 -1.27
N VAL A 9 14.14 10.66 -1.71
CA VAL A 9 14.38 10.94 -3.14
C VAL A 9 14.90 9.72 -3.87
N THR A 10 15.91 9.07 -3.31
CA THR A 10 16.59 7.93 -3.96
C THR A 10 16.07 6.58 -3.51
N GLY A 11 15.42 6.51 -2.36
CA GLY A 11 14.99 5.26 -1.77
C GLY A 11 16.09 4.50 -1.03
N PHE A 12 17.30 5.04 -0.97
CA PHE A 12 18.40 4.39 -0.27
C PHE A 12 18.38 4.70 1.22
N THR A 13 18.90 3.77 2.01
CA THR A 13 19.18 4.00 3.43
C THR A 13 20.57 4.54 3.58
N ARG A 14 20.73 5.56 4.40
CA ARG A 14 22.05 6.09 4.75
C ARG A 14 22.00 6.82 6.09
N ALA A 15 23.16 7.03 6.68
CA ALA A 15 23.29 7.55 8.02
C ALA A 15 23.91 8.95 8.05
N ASP A 16 23.93 9.66 6.94
CA ASP A 16 24.55 10.97 6.86
C ASP A 16 23.54 12.12 7.01
N LYS A 17 24.05 13.33 7.03
CA LYS A 17 23.27 14.55 7.15
C LYS A 17 22.36 14.70 5.94
N GLY A 18 21.09 15.01 6.18
CA GLY A 18 20.09 15.12 5.14
C GLY A 18 19.21 13.89 4.98
N VAL A 19 19.56 12.81 5.65
CA VAL A 19 18.73 11.61 5.68
C VAL A 19 17.57 11.81 6.65
N LYS A 20 16.40 11.40 6.20
CA LYS A 20 15.22 11.40 7.05
C LYS A 20 15.19 10.11 7.85
N LEU A 21 15.30 10.23 9.17
CA LEU A 21 15.18 9.09 10.06
C LEU A 21 13.70 8.77 10.26
N MET A 22 13.31 7.57 9.91
CA MET A 22 11.97 7.07 10.15
C MET A 22 12.03 5.98 11.21
N VAL A 23 11.21 6.13 12.24
CA VAL A 23 11.03 5.11 13.27
C VAL A 23 9.67 4.48 13.03
N LEU A 24 9.67 3.19 12.68
CA LEU A 24 8.46 2.43 12.49
C LEU A 24 8.32 1.39 13.59
N ASP A 25 7.17 1.41 14.24
CA ASP A 25 6.80 0.39 15.20
C ASP A 25 6.45 -0.89 14.44
N GLU A 26 7.07 -1.99 14.78
CA GLU A 26 6.82 -3.27 14.14
C GLU A 26 5.36 -3.71 14.28
N ASN A 27 4.74 -3.42 15.42
CA ASN A 27 3.32 -3.69 15.63
C ASN A 27 2.46 -2.90 14.65
N LEU A 28 2.82 -1.66 14.37
CA LEU A 28 2.11 -0.82 13.40
C LEU A 28 2.25 -1.37 11.99
N ILE A 29 3.43 -1.84 11.63
CA ILE A 29 3.68 -2.45 10.32
C ILE A 29 2.77 -3.66 10.13
N TYR A 30 2.73 -4.57 11.10
CA TYR A 30 1.89 -5.77 11.01
C TYR A 30 0.40 -5.45 11.09
N GLU A 31 0.02 -4.39 11.80
CA GLU A 31 -1.36 -3.92 11.82
C GLU A 31 -1.81 -3.49 10.42
N ILE A 32 -0.99 -2.71 9.72
CA ILE A 32 -1.27 -2.30 8.35
C ILE A 32 -1.36 -3.53 7.43
N LEU A 33 -0.39 -4.41 7.51
CA LEU A 33 -0.35 -5.60 6.66
C LEU A 33 -1.51 -6.56 6.94
N SER A 34 -1.96 -6.63 8.18
CA SER A 34 -3.13 -7.45 8.55
C SER A 34 -4.41 -6.93 7.89
N VAL A 35 -4.57 -5.62 7.80
CA VAL A 35 -5.71 -5.03 7.11
C VAL A 35 -5.63 -5.33 5.60
N VAL A 36 -4.44 -5.22 5.01
CA VAL A 36 -4.24 -5.55 3.59
C VAL A 36 -4.62 -7.00 3.31
N GLU A 37 -4.24 -7.90 4.21
CA GLU A 37 -4.55 -9.32 4.09
C GLU A 37 -6.05 -9.61 4.12
N GLU A 38 -6.84 -8.77 4.77
CA GLU A 38 -8.30 -8.92 4.84
C GLU A 38 -9.01 -8.53 3.55
N ILE A 39 -8.36 -7.79 2.65
CA ILE A 39 -8.99 -7.39 1.39
C ILE A 39 -9.24 -8.64 0.55
N PRO A 40 -10.51 -8.95 0.22
CA PRO A 40 -10.80 -10.17 -0.52
C PRO A 40 -10.35 -10.09 -1.98
N SER A 41 -10.09 -11.23 -2.58
CA SER A 41 -9.81 -11.33 -4.01
C SER A 41 -10.97 -10.74 -4.81
N GLY A 42 -10.67 -9.95 -5.83
CA GLY A 42 -11.70 -9.28 -6.64
C GLY A 42 -12.13 -7.93 -6.09
N LYS A 43 -11.54 -7.48 -4.99
CA LYS A 43 -11.80 -6.17 -4.41
C LYS A 43 -10.52 -5.38 -4.21
N VAL A 44 -10.65 -4.07 -4.08
CA VAL A 44 -9.52 -3.18 -3.82
C VAL A 44 -9.83 -2.23 -2.67
N ALA A 45 -8.80 -1.77 -1.99
CA ALA A 45 -8.90 -0.73 -0.98
C ALA A 45 -7.97 0.42 -1.34
N THR A 46 -8.21 1.59 -0.78
CA THR A 46 -7.31 2.72 -0.96
C THR A 46 -6.32 2.82 0.20
N TYR A 47 -5.20 3.48 -0.04
CA TYR A 47 -4.23 3.75 1.04
C TYR A 47 -4.90 4.51 2.20
N GLY A 48 -5.76 5.49 1.86
CA GLY A 48 -6.50 6.25 2.87
C GLY A 48 -7.51 5.41 3.65
N GLN A 49 -8.15 4.47 2.98
CA GLN A 49 -9.07 3.54 3.63
C GLN A 49 -8.36 2.67 4.66
N ILE A 50 -7.20 2.14 4.31
CA ILE A 50 -6.39 1.34 5.25
C ILE A 50 -5.94 2.20 6.42
N ALA A 51 -5.46 3.41 6.15
CA ALA A 51 -5.05 4.34 7.20
C ALA A 51 -6.19 4.63 8.18
N ARG A 52 -7.39 4.82 7.66
CA ARG A 52 -8.59 5.05 8.50
C ARG A 52 -8.91 3.85 9.36
N LEU A 53 -8.82 2.65 8.81
CA LEU A 53 -9.14 1.42 9.54
C LEU A 53 -8.21 1.18 10.72
N ILE A 54 -6.98 1.66 10.66
CA ILE A 54 -6.02 1.56 11.77
C ILE A 54 -6.01 2.80 12.66
N GLY A 55 -6.97 3.72 12.49
CA GLY A 55 -7.09 4.93 13.31
C GLY A 55 -6.09 6.04 12.98
N ARG A 56 -5.54 6.05 11.76
CA ARG A 56 -4.54 7.05 11.32
C ARG A 56 -4.95 7.71 10.02
N GLU A 57 -6.12 8.30 10.00
CA GLU A 57 -6.80 8.83 8.80
C GLU A 57 -5.96 9.68 7.87
N ARG A 58 -5.02 10.45 8.43
CA ARG A 58 -4.20 11.38 7.63
C ARG A 58 -2.88 10.78 7.18
N ASN A 59 -2.70 9.49 7.37
CA ASN A 59 -1.38 8.88 7.19
C ASN A 59 -1.34 7.82 6.08
N ALA A 60 -2.00 8.13 4.95
CA ALA A 60 -1.97 7.26 3.78
C ALA A 60 -0.56 7.01 3.26
N ARG A 61 0.34 7.99 3.41
CA ARG A 61 1.75 7.85 3.00
C ARG A 61 2.47 6.77 3.79
N LEU A 62 2.15 6.64 5.08
CA LEU A 62 2.72 5.58 5.92
C LEU A 62 2.31 4.21 5.37
N VAL A 63 1.05 4.05 5.00
CA VAL A 63 0.56 2.81 4.41
C VAL A 63 1.35 2.49 3.13
N GLY A 64 1.49 3.44 2.23
CA GLY A 64 2.27 3.24 1.02
C GLY A 64 3.72 2.85 1.28
N LYS A 65 4.33 3.48 2.28
CA LYS A 65 5.71 3.17 2.68
C LYS A 65 5.83 1.73 3.19
N VAL A 66 4.91 1.32 4.05
CA VAL A 66 4.89 -0.05 4.59
C VAL A 66 4.70 -1.06 3.48
N LEU A 67 3.78 -0.80 2.55
CA LEU A 67 3.53 -1.71 1.44
C LEU A 67 4.75 -1.85 0.52
N SER A 68 5.52 -0.79 0.34
CA SER A 68 6.75 -0.85 -0.47
C SER A 68 7.81 -1.77 0.15
N MET A 69 7.70 -2.07 1.45
CA MET A 69 8.63 -2.91 2.19
C MET A 69 8.01 -4.25 2.59
N SER A 70 6.80 -4.55 2.10
CA SER A 70 6.03 -5.70 2.58
C SER A 70 6.76 -7.04 2.42
N GLU A 71 7.61 -7.18 1.43
CA GLU A 71 8.35 -8.41 1.17
C GLU A 71 9.27 -8.81 2.32
N TYR A 72 9.73 -7.85 3.12
CA TYR A 72 10.53 -8.13 4.31
C TYR A 72 9.72 -8.83 5.41
N TYR A 73 8.39 -8.74 5.36
CA TYR A 73 7.51 -9.19 6.43
C TYR A 73 6.64 -10.38 6.02
N GLY A 74 6.65 -10.74 4.76
CA GLY A 74 5.88 -11.87 4.25
C GLY A 74 5.28 -11.59 2.88
N SER A 75 4.33 -12.45 2.50
CA SER A 75 3.61 -12.32 1.23
C SER A 75 2.22 -11.76 1.51
N TYR A 76 1.94 -10.58 0.99
CA TYR A 76 0.68 -9.87 1.20
C TYR A 76 0.07 -9.43 -0.13
N PRO A 77 -1.26 -9.34 -0.26
CA PRO A 77 -1.91 -8.97 -1.51
C PRO A 77 -1.87 -7.45 -1.74
N CYS A 78 -0.67 -6.87 -1.81
CA CYS A 78 -0.48 -5.43 -1.99
C CYS A 78 -1.02 -4.93 -3.33
N HIS A 79 -1.23 -5.81 -4.31
CA HIS A 79 -1.83 -5.45 -5.58
C HIS A 79 -3.30 -5.01 -5.43
N ARG A 80 -3.94 -5.31 -4.30
CA ARG A 80 -5.32 -4.90 -3.99
C ARG A 80 -5.41 -3.51 -3.37
N VAL A 81 -4.30 -2.75 -3.35
CA VAL A 81 -4.29 -1.40 -2.79
C VAL A 81 -3.99 -0.40 -3.90
N VAL A 82 -4.86 0.58 -4.02
CA VAL A 82 -4.79 1.62 -5.07
C VAL A 82 -4.96 3.00 -4.42
N ASN A 83 -4.77 4.06 -5.19
CA ASN A 83 -5.03 5.40 -4.68
C ASN A 83 -6.54 5.70 -4.65
N HIS A 84 -6.91 6.85 -4.13
CA HIS A 84 -8.32 7.23 -3.97
C HIS A 84 -9.11 7.32 -5.28
N LYS A 85 -8.42 7.46 -6.41
CA LYS A 85 -9.04 7.48 -7.75
C LYS A 85 -9.02 6.12 -8.42
N GLY A 86 -8.52 5.09 -7.75
CA GLY A 86 -8.37 3.77 -8.35
C GLY A 86 -7.10 3.61 -9.18
N ARG A 87 -6.17 4.54 -9.10
CA ARG A 87 -4.93 4.50 -9.87
C ARG A 87 -3.97 3.49 -9.29
N LEU A 88 -3.33 2.71 -10.18
CA LEU A 88 -2.35 1.71 -9.79
C LEU A 88 -1.03 2.36 -9.35
N ALA A 89 -0.24 1.62 -8.55
CA ALA A 89 1.06 2.08 -8.11
C ALA A 89 2.03 2.20 -9.30
N PRO A 90 2.80 3.31 -9.41
CA PRO A 90 3.60 3.61 -10.62
C PRO A 90 4.64 2.56 -10.98
N PHE A 91 5.24 1.91 -9.99
CA PHE A 91 6.34 0.97 -10.23
C PHE A 91 5.97 -0.49 -9.94
N PHE A 92 4.70 -0.75 -9.73
CA PHE A 92 4.21 -2.11 -9.53
C PHE A 92 3.64 -2.63 -10.85
N PHE A 93 4.52 -3.02 -11.76
CA PHE A 93 4.13 -3.34 -13.13
C PHE A 93 3.20 -4.55 -13.26
N GLU A 94 3.22 -5.45 -12.29
CA GLU A 94 2.38 -6.65 -12.28
C GLU A 94 1.01 -6.42 -11.68
N GLN A 95 0.76 -5.26 -11.10
CA GLN A 95 -0.46 -4.98 -10.34
C GLN A 95 -1.72 -5.17 -11.19
N GLY A 96 -1.74 -4.58 -12.37
CA GLY A 96 -2.89 -4.68 -13.27
C GLY A 96 -3.19 -6.12 -13.67
N ALA A 97 -2.15 -6.89 -14.01
CA ALA A 97 -2.31 -8.28 -14.38
C ALA A 97 -2.86 -9.12 -13.24
N ARG A 98 -2.36 -8.91 -12.03
CA ARG A 98 -2.85 -9.62 -10.83
C ARG A 98 -4.30 -9.30 -10.53
N LEU A 99 -4.69 -8.03 -10.65
CA LEU A 99 -6.07 -7.63 -10.46
C LEU A 99 -6.98 -8.24 -11.53
N LEU A 100 -6.54 -8.25 -12.77
CA LEU A 100 -7.30 -8.87 -13.85
C LEU A 100 -7.52 -10.37 -13.62
N GLU A 101 -6.53 -11.08 -13.11
CA GLU A 101 -6.66 -12.49 -12.74
C GLU A 101 -7.73 -12.71 -11.68
N GLU A 102 -7.98 -11.71 -10.84
CA GLU A 102 -9.00 -11.76 -9.80
C GLU A 102 -10.36 -11.24 -10.28
N GLY A 103 -10.48 -10.93 -11.56
CA GLY A 103 -11.73 -10.44 -12.15
C GLY A 103 -11.93 -8.93 -12.06
N VAL A 104 -10.92 -8.17 -11.63
CA VAL A 104 -10.99 -6.72 -11.56
C VAL A 104 -10.58 -6.15 -12.91
N GLN A 105 -11.54 -5.63 -13.66
CA GLN A 105 -11.28 -5.01 -14.94
C GLN A 105 -10.98 -3.53 -14.76
N LEU A 106 -9.98 -3.04 -15.49
CA LEU A 106 -9.63 -1.63 -15.44
C LEU A 106 -10.47 -0.83 -16.44
N LEU A 107 -10.75 0.42 -16.08
CA LEU A 107 -11.38 1.38 -16.99
C LEU A 107 -10.42 1.74 -18.12
N SER A 108 -10.91 2.42 -19.14
CA SER A 108 -10.11 2.84 -20.30
C SER A 108 -8.90 3.72 -19.92
N ASN A 109 -8.99 4.44 -18.79
CA ASN A 109 -7.90 5.27 -18.30
C ASN A 109 -6.88 4.49 -17.43
N GLY A 110 -7.04 3.19 -17.29
CA GLY A 110 -6.14 2.35 -16.50
C GLY A 110 -6.44 2.31 -15.01
N CYS A 111 -7.49 2.98 -14.57
CA CYS A 111 -7.87 2.99 -13.14
C CYS A 111 -8.89 1.90 -12.84
N VAL A 112 -8.94 1.50 -11.57
CA VAL A 112 -10.00 0.61 -11.07
C VAL A 112 -11.29 1.40 -10.91
N ASP A 113 -12.42 0.81 -11.32
CA ASP A 113 -13.75 1.41 -11.05
C ASP A 113 -14.07 1.21 -9.57
N MET A 114 -13.87 2.26 -8.78
CA MET A 114 -14.03 2.20 -7.33
C MET A 114 -15.48 1.97 -6.92
N LYS A 115 -16.45 2.40 -7.73
CA LYS A 115 -17.86 2.14 -7.44
C LYS A 115 -18.17 0.65 -7.48
N LYS A 116 -17.48 -0.09 -8.34
CA LYS A 116 -17.71 -1.52 -8.54
C LYS A 116 -16.87 -2.40 -7.65
N TYR A 117 -15.62 -2.03 -7.43
CA TYR A 117 -14.62 -2.94 -6.84
C TYR A 117 -14.12 -2.52 -5.46
N GLN A 118 -14.46 -1.34 -4.94
CA GLN A 118 -13.96 -0.95 -3.64
C GLN A 118 -14.49 -1.87 -2.53
N TRP A 119 -13.56 -2.36 -1.72
CA TRP A 119 -13.87 -3.19 -0.56
C TRP A 119 -14.62 -2.38 0.51
N ILE A 120 -15.69 -2.95 1.01
CA ILE A 120 -16.47 -2.40 2.12
C ILE A 120 -16.39 -3.43 3.23
N PRO A 121 -15.50 -3.19 4.21
CA PRO A 121 -15.34 -4.13 5.33
C PRO A 121 -16.54 -4.17 6.27
#